data_e3b364e14e5f33d395e9b6baba447ef6
#
_entry.id   e3b364e14e5f33d395e9b6baba447ef6
#
_cell.length_a   1.000
_cell.length_b   1.000
_cell.length_c   1.000
_cell.angle_alpha   90.00
_cell.angle_beta   90.00
_cell.angle_gamma   90.00
#
_symmetry.space_group_name_H-M   'P 1'
#
loop_
_entity.id
_entity.type
_entity.pdbx_description
1 polymer ?
#
loop_
_entity_poly.entity_id
_entity_poly.type
_entity_poly.pdbx_seq_one_letter_code
_entity_poly.pdbx_strand_id
1 'polypeptide(L)' 'ARGDSVAMVTDPVCGMRIDEDDAAATAEYAGRTYYFCSEACRDSFVSDPASYAA' A
#
# COMPACT_ATOMS: atom_id res chain seq x y z
N ALA A 1 -15.82 -15.96 12.29
CA ALA A 1 -14.99 -15.93 11.33
C ALA A 1 -14.82 -14.58 10.71
N ARG A 2 -13.70 -14.36 10.35
CA ARG A 2 -13.42 -13.23 9.79
C ARG A 2 -13.23 -13.40 8.40
N GLY A 3 -13.50 -14.44 7.85
CA GLY A 3 -13.25 -14.67 6.48
C GLY A 3 -13.90 -13.68 5.56
N ASP A 4 -14.99 -13.12 5.99
CA ASP A 4 -15.69 -12.18 5.15
C ASP A 4 -15.15 -10.78 5.30
N SER A 5 -14.20 -10.60 6.18
CA SER A 5 -13.70 -9.29 6.46
C SER A 5 -12.39 -9.09 5.71
N VAL A 6 -12.48 -8.74 4.48
CA VAL A 6 -11.31 -8.54 3.65
C VAL A 6 -10.85 -7.10 3.78
N ALA A 7 -9.63 -6.89 4.22
CA ALA A 7 -9.09 -5.55 4.36
C ALA A 7 -8.53 -5.09 3.03
N MET A 8 -9.30 -4.28 2.34
CA MET A 8 -8.87 -3.73 1.06
C MET A 8 -8.15 -2.42 1.30
N VAL A 9 -7.02 -2.25 0.65
CA VAL A 9 -6.24 -1.03 0.75
C VAL A 9 -5.96 -0.51 -0.64
N THR A 10 -5.68 0.78 -0.74
CA THR A 10 -5.40 1.39 -2.03
C THR A 10 -3.91 1.66 -2.13
N ASP A 11 -3.31 1.20 -3.22
CA ASP A 11 -1.93 1.50 -3.54
C ASP A 11 -1.84 3.00 -3.81
N PRO A 12 -1.07 3.77 -3.01
CA PRO A 12 -1.03 5.21 -3.20
C PRO A 12 -0.29 5.65 -4.47
N VAL A 13 0.43 4.76 -5.09
CA VAL A 13 1.20 5.11 -6.29
C VAL A 13 0.37 4.87 -7.53
N CYS A 14 -0.20 3.69 -7.69
CA CYS A 14 -0.95 3.38 -8.89
C CYS A 14 -2.46 3.51 -8.71
N GLY A 15 -2.93 3.64 -7.48
CA GLY A 15 -4.35 3.84 -7.22
C GLY A 15 -5.20 2.58 -7.28
N MET A 16 -4.58 1.43 -7.44
CA MET A 16 -5.34 0.19 -7.48
C MET A 16 -5.70 -0.27 -6.09
N ARG A 17 -6.86 -0.90 -5.97
CA ARG A 17 -7.27 -1.47 -4.70
C ARG A 17 -6.81 -2.91 -4.65
N ILE A 18 -6.16 -3.28 -3.56
CA ILE A 18 -5.62 -4.60 -3.38
C ILE A 18 -5.98 -5.09 -1.98
N ASP A 19 -5.95 -6.40 -1.81
CA ASP A 19 -6.12 -7.02 -0.52
C ASP A 19 -4.78 -6.89 0.22
N GLU A 20 -4.80 -6.45 1.46
CA GLU A 20 -3.53 -6.27 2.17
C GLU A 20 -2.76 -7.59 2.28
N ASP A 21 -3.42 -8.73 2.21
CA ASP A 21 -2.73 -10.01 2.20
C ASP A 21 -2.08 -10.30 0.86
N ASP A 22 -2.53 -9.64 -0.20
CA ASP A 22 -1.99 -9.82 -1.54
C ASP A 22 -0.95 -8.78 -1.90
N ALA A 23 -0.66 -7.86 -1.00
CA ALA A 23 0.29 -6.81 -1.30
C ALA A 23 1.67 -7.40 -1.58
N ALA A 24 2.29 -6.95 -2.66
CA ALA A 24 3.61 -7.42 -3.02
C ALA A 24 4.70 -6.76 -2.20
N ALA A 25 4.42 -5.57 -1.67
CA ALA A 25 5.39 -4.84 -0.85
C ALA A 25 4.66 -3.90 0.09
N THR A 26 5.34 -3.50 1.14
CA THR A 26 4.76 -2.56 2.09
C THR A 26 5.81 -1.52 2.48
N ALA A 27 5.37 -0.41 3.02
CA ALA A 27 6.26 0.61 3.56
C ALA A 27 5.56 1.34 4.68
N GLU A 28 6.33 1.87 5.61
CA GLU A 28 5.79 2.67 6.70
C GLU A 28 6.21 4.12 6.52
N TYR A 29 5.26 5.01 6.77
CA TYR A 29 5.54 6.43 6.68
C TYR A 29 4.58 7.16 7.62
N ALA A 30 5.13 8.04 8.46
CA ALA A 30 4.36 8.86 9.38
C ALA A 30 3.46 8.01 10.29
N GLY A 31 3.95 6.86 10.71
CA GLY A 31 3.22 5.98 11.62
C GLY A 31 2.13 5.15 10.96
N ARG A 32 2.08 5.13 9.63
CA ARG A 32 1.09 4.37 8.89
C ARG A 32 1.77 3.37 7.99
N THR A 33 1.12 2.24 7.77
CA THR A 33 1.61 1.21 6.88
C THR A 33 0.89 1.32 5.55
N TYR A 34 1.64 1.39 4.48
CA TYR A 34 1.10 1.48 3.12
C TYR A 34 1.40 0.19 2.38
N TYR A 35 0.49 -0.24 1.54
CA TYR A 35 0.59 -1.49 0.82
C TYR A 35 0.64 -1.21 -0.67
N PHE A 36 1.38 -2.01 -1.40
CA PHE A 36 1.64 -1.75 -2.81
C PHE A 36 1.42 -3.00 -3.63
N CYS A 37 0.94 -2.81 -4.85
CA CYS A 37 0.67 -3.92 -5.74
C CYS A 37 1.95 -4.50 -6.33
N SER A 38 3.05 -3.76 -6.26
CA SER A 38 4.34 -4.26 -6.73
C SER A 38 5.45 -3.53 -6.00
N GLU A 39 6.64 -4.10 -6.06
CA GLU A 39 7.81 -3.48 -5.44
C GLU A 39 8.18 -2.17 -6.12
N ALA A 40 7.91 -2.08 -7.42
CA ALA A 40 8.18 -0.85 -8.14
C ALA A 40 7.36 0.31 -7.58
N CYS A 41 6.10 0.04 -7.24
CA CYS A 41 5.26 1.05 -6.62
C CYS A 41 5.80 1.44 -5.24
N ARG A 42 6.24 0.45 -4.46
CA ARG A 42 6.81 0.71 -3.16
C ARG A 42 8.07 1.58 -3.29
N ASP A 43 8.90 1.28 -4.26
CA ASP A 43 10.13 2.05 -4.47
C ASP A 43 9.82 3.49 -4.84
N SER A 44 8.82 3.70 -5.68
CA SER A 44 8.40 5.05 -6.02
C SER A 44 7.91 5.80 -4.78
N PHE A 45 7.18 5.11 -3.94
CA PHE A 45 6.65 5.72 -2.73
C PHE A 45 7.79 6.15 -1.79
N VAL A 46 8.75 5.26 -1.53
CA VAL A 46 9.80 5.59 -0.59
C VAL A 46 10.75 6.66 -1.13
N SER A 47 10.79 6.83 -2.44
CA SER A 47 11.56 7.91 -3.05
C SER A 47 10.98 9.28 -2.72
N ASP A 48 9.64 9.35 -2.64
CA ASP A 48 8.98 10.63 -2.41
C ASP A 48 7.65 10.40 -1.70
N PRO A 49 7.72 9.94 -0.44
CA PRO A 49 6.49 9.56 0.25
C PRO A 49 5.53 10.72 0.47
N ALA A 50 6.03 11.93 0.62
CA ALA A 50 5.16 13.06 0.87
C ALA A 50 4.25 13.35 -0.32
N SER A 51 4.69 13.03 -1.53
CA SER A 51 3.89 13.25 -2.72
C SER A 51 2.71 12.29 -2.79
N TYR A 52 2.87 11.10 -2.25
CA TYR A 52 1.84 10.07 -2.36
C TYR A 52 0.98 9.97 -1.10
N ALA A 53 1.55 10.30 0.04
CA ALA A 53 0.86 10.15 1.31
C ALA A 53 0.15 11.40 1.79
N ALA A 54 0.06 12.38 0.97
CA ALA A 54 -0.49 13.69 1.33
C ALA A 54 -1.94 13.64 1.83
#